data_b86db841dc35c572e059656d183d8121
#
_entry.id   b86db841dc35c572e059656d183d8121
#
_cell.length_a   1.000
_cell.length_b   1.000
_cell.length_c   1.000
_cell.angle_alpha   90.00
_cell.angle_beta   90.00
_cell.angle_gamma   90.00
#
_symmetry.space_group_name_H-M   'P 1'
#
loop_
_entity.id
_entity.type
_entity.pdbx_description
1 polymer ?
#
loop_
_entity_poly.entity_id
_entity_poly.type
_entity_poly.pdbx_seq_one_letter_code
_entity_poly.pdbx_strand_id
1 'polypeptide(L)'
;MKLDTKEFETKMTKSVASYKENLSTIRAGRANPDVLKRVNVDYYGSPTPIASIAEIKVTDARTIVITAWDKSAMKGIEKAILTSDLGIHPQNDGACIRLTFPPMTEERRKELSKQVSKMGEDAKVAIRNIRRDANDKTKAMKKNSEMTEDEVKASDKQIQDLTDKYIKELDAVTAAKTKEIMEI
;
A
#
# COMPACT_ATOMS: atom_id res chain seq x y z
N MET A 1 -29.88 -4.61 -23.60
CA MET A 1 -29.23 -3.56 -22.79
C MET A 1 -27.92 -4.13 -22.26
N LYS A 2 -26.75 -3.48 -22.43
CA LYS A 2 -25.48 -4.05 -21.95
C LYS A 2 -25.32 -3.78 -20.46
N LEU A 3 -24.69 -4.71 -19.71
CA LEU A 3 -24.31 -4.46 -18.33
C LEU A 3 -23.32 -3.29 -18.26
N ASP A 4 -23.56 -2.35 -17.34
CA ASP A 4 -22.54 -1.33 -17.05
C ASP A 4 -21.40 -1.96 -16.21
N THR A 5 -20.30 -2.28 -16.89
CA THR A 5 -19.12 -2.89 -16.27
C THR A 5 -18.29 -1.88 -15.46
N LYS A 6 -18.53 -0.56 -15.63
CA LYS A 6 -17.78 0.50 -14.94
C LYS A 6 -17.93 0.45 -13.42
N GLU A 7 -19.14 0.09 -12.94
CA GLU A 7 -19.38 -0.09 -11.50
C GLU A 7 -18.45 -1.17 -10.91
N PHE A 8 -18.36 -2.31 -11.60
CA PHE A 8 -17.55 -3.44 -11.15
C PHE A 8 -16.06 -3.16 -11.32
N GLU A 9 -15.66 -2.51 -12.40
CA GLU A 9 -14.28 -2.05 -12.60
C GLU A 9 -13.85 -1.10 -11.47
N THR A 10 -14.72 -0.15 -11.09
CA THR A 10 -14.45 0.76 -9.97
C THR A 10 -14.28 0.01 -8.65
N LYS A 11 -15.09 -1.01 -8.38
CA LYS A 11 -14.97 -1.86 -7.18
C LYS A 11 -13.66 -2.63 -7.19
N MET A 12 -13.27 -3.22 -8.34
CA MET A 12 -12.00 -3.94 -8.50
C MET A 12 -10.80 -3.00 -8.31
N THR A 13 -10.83 -1.81 -8.91
CA THR A 13 -9.78 -0.78 -8.72
C THR A 13 -9.63 -0.38 -7.26
N LYS A 14 -10.73 -0.15 -6.55
CA LYS A 14 -10.70 0.16 -5.10
C LYS A 14 -10.09 -0.98 -4.29
N SER A 15 -10.42 -2.23 -4.61
CA SER A 15 -9.85 -3.40 -3.93
C SER A 15 -8.34 -3.50 -4.14
N VAL A 16 -7.85 -3.26 -5.36
CA VAL A 16 -6.41 -3.23 -5.65
C VAL A 16 -5.73 -2.06 -4.95
N ALA A 17 -6.35 -0.87 -4.93
CA ALA A 17 -5.80 0.29 -4.23
C ALA A 17 -5.68 0.04 -2.72
N SER A 18 -6.73 -0.51 -2.09
CA SER A 18 -6.71 -0.90 -0.67
C SER A 18 -5.62 -1.94 -0.37
N TYR A 19 -5.44 -2.92 -1.26
CA TYR A 19 -4.35 -3.90 -1.12
C TYR A 19 -2.97 -3.24 -1.18
N LYS A 20 -2.74 -2.34 -2.15
CA LYS A 20 -1.49 -1.57 -2.26
C LYS A 20 -1.22 -0.72 -1.02
N GLU A 21 -2.26 -0.09 -0.47
CA GLU A 21 -2.17 0.68 0.76
C GLU A 21 -1.81 -0.22 1.95
N ASN A 22 -2.46 -1.37 2.10
CA ASN A 22 -2.13 -2.34 3.14
C ASN A 22 -0.69 -2.86 3.01
N LEU A 23 -0.20 -3.11 1.78
CA LEU A 23 1.20 -3.48 1.56
C LEU A 23 2.19 -2.36 1.95
N SER A 24 1.81 -1.10 1.81
CA SER A 24 2.66 0.03 2.21
C SER A 24 2.88 0.10 3.73
N THR A 25 1.95 -0.46 4.52
CA THR A 25 2.10 -0.54 5.98
C THR A 25 3.09 -1.61 6.42
N ILE A 26 3.40 -2.59 5.55
CA ILE A 26 4.36 -3.65 5.84
C ILE A 26 5.78 -3.07 5.73
N ARG A 27 6.43 -2.95 6.89
CA ARG A 27 7.80 -2.46 7.01
C ARG A 27 8.75 -3.59 6.61
N ALA A 28 9.34 -3.46 5.43
CA ALA A 28 10.28 -4.47 4.90
C ALA A 28 11.74 -4.25 5.36
N GLY A 29 11.97 -3.48 6.44
CA GLY A 29 13.33 -3.16 6.90
C GLY A 29 14.08 -2.16 6.02
N ARG A 30 13.49 -1.72 4.93
CA ARG A 30 14.02 -0.64 4.08
C ARG A 30 13.65 0.74 4.62
N ALA A 31 14.58 1.66 4.47
CA ALA A 31 14.36 3.08 4.72
C ALA A 31 13.32 3.62 3.72
N ASN A 32 12.08 3.78 4.17
CA ASN A 32 11.01 4.38 3.37
C ASN A 32 10.64 5.74 3.98
N PRO A 33 10.82 6.86 3.26
CA PRO A 33 10.46 8.19 3.76
C PRO A 33 8.95 8.34 4.03
N ASP A 34 8.11 7.51 3.44
CA ASP A 34 6.65 7.55 3.66
C ASP A 34 6.25 7.26 5.11
N VAL A 35 7.08 6.55 5.87
CA VAL A 35 6.83 6.30 7.31
C VAL A 35 6.84 7.58 8.12
N LEU A 36 7.56 8.61 7.67
CA LEU A 36 7.65 9.91 8.33
C LEU A 36 6.48 10.84 8.00
N LYS A 37 5.70 10.57 6.95
CA LYS A 37 4.52 11.39 6.57
C LYS A 37 3.45 11.41 7.66
N ARG A 38 3.41 10.39 8.51
CA ARG A 38 2.44 10.26 9.61
C ARG A 38 2.94 10.87 10.93
N VAL A 39 4.19 11.29 10.98
CA VAL A 39 4.78 11.88 12.18
C VAL A 39 4.63 13.39 12.13
N ASN A 40 3.87 13.93 13.07
CA ASN A 40 3.69 15.36 13.24
C ASN A 40 4.60 15.86 14.37
N VAL A 41 5.19 17.01 14.15
CA VAL A 41 6.03 17.72 15.11
C VAL A 41 5.27 18.95 15.58
N ASP A 42 5.35 19.25 16.86
CA ASP A 42 4.89 20.53 17.38
C ASP A 42 5.89 21.62 16.93
N TYR A 43 5.49 22.38 15.93
CA TYR A 43 6.28 23.48 15.39
C TYR A 43 5.54 24.80 15.65
N TYR A 44 6.08 25.61 16.57
CA TYR A 44 5.45 26.84 17.04
C TYR A 44 3.97 26.68 17.49
N GLY A 45 3.68 25.59 18.22
CA GLY A 45 2.34 25.32 18.75
C GLY A 45 1.34 24.71 17.75
N SER A 46 1.80 24.36 16.53
CA SER A 46 0.97 23.72 15.52
C SER A 46 1.54 22.36 15.12
N PRO A 47 0.70 21.29 15.06
CA PRO A 47 1.13 19.98 14.59
C PRO A 47 1.44 20.04 13.09
N THR A 48 2.71 19.97 12.75
CA THR A 48 3.22 20.10 11.37
C THR A 48 3.91 18.80 10.94
N PRO A 49 3.63 18.26 9.74
CA PRO A 49 4.34 17.10 9.22
C PRO A 49 5.85 17.35 9.08
N ILE A 50 6.69 16.37 9.40
CA ILE A 50 8.14 16.49 9.29
C ILE A 50 8.59 16.94 7.89
N ALA A 51 7.93 16.41 6.85
CA ALA A 51 8.23 16.74 5.45
C ALA A 51 8.03 18.24 5.10
N SER A 52 7.28 19.00 5.92
CA SER A 52 7.06 20.43 5.74
C SER A 52 8.10 21.33 6.41
N ILE A 53 8.95 20.76 7.28
CA ILE A 53 9.96 21.51 8.08
C ILE A 53 11.37 20.96 7.93
N ALA A 54 11.54 19.85 7.20
CA ALA A 54 12.83 19.20 7.00
C ALA A 54 12.92 18.54 5.62
N GLU A 55 14.15 18.49 5.09
CA GLU A 55 14.48 17.67 3.95
C GLU A 55 14.72 16.23 4.41
N ILE A 56 14.07 15.26 3.71
CA ILE A 56 14.20 13.83 4.01
C ILE A 56 14.94 13.17 2.87
N LYS A 57 16.13 12.62 3.12
CA LYS A 57 16.95 11.90 2.16
C LYS A 57 17.16 10.46 2.59
N VAL A 58 17.00 9.52 1.66
CA VAL A 58 17.43 8.13 1.83
C VAL A 58 18.87 8.04 1.34
N THR A 59 19.81 7.82 2.25
CA THR A 59 21.25 7.72 1.91
C THR A 59 21.65 6.32 1.54
N ASP A 60 21.02 5.31 2.18
CA ASP A 60 21.23 3.90 1.89
C ASP A 60 19.97 3.09 2.16
N ALA A 61 20.03 1.80 1.86
CA ALA A 61 18.85 0.92 1.95
C ALA A 61 18.17 0.92 3.34
N ARG A 62 18.89 1.36 4.39
CA ARG A 62 18.42 1.31 5.78
C ARG A 62 18.58 2.61 6.56
N THR A 63 19.03 3.68 5.92
CA THR A 63 19.30 4.95 6.60
C THR A 63 18.53 6.08 5.95
N ILE A 64 17.74 6.79 6.76
CA ILE A 64 17.12 8.06 6.41
C ILE A 64 17.86 9.17 7.14
N VAL A 65 18.20 10.21 6.41
CA VAL A 65 18.76 11.46 6.95
C VAL A 65 17.69 12.53 6.84
N ILE A 66 17.41 13.17 7.98
CA ILE A 66 16.48 14.29 8.10
C ILE A 66 17.28 15.54 8.41
N THR A 67 17.24 16.51 7.52
CA THR A 67 17.91 17.81 7.71
C THR A 67 16.83 18.87 7.90
N ALA A 68 16.68 19.37 9.12
CA ALA A 68 15.73 20.44 9.39
C ALA A 68 16.20 21.75 8.76
N TRP A 69 15.28 22.51 8.18
CA TRP A 69 15.58 23.86 7.66
C TRP A 69 15.84 24.85 8.79
N ASP A 70 15.17 24.63 9.94
CA ASP A 70 15.39 25.39 11.16
C ASP A 70 16.00 24.48 12.23
N LYS A 71 17.19 24.85 12.74
CA LYS A 71 17.87 24.11 13.79
C LYS A 71 17.07 24.04 15.10
N SER A 72 16.20 25.00 15.35
CA SER A 72 15.33 24.97 16.54
C SER A 72 14.32 23.82 16.51
N ALA A 73 13.91 23.38 15.32
CA ALA A 73 12.97 22.27 15.14
C ALA A 73 13.60 20.89 15.38
N MET A 74 14.93 20.76 15.37
CA MET A 74 15.64 19.47 15.49
C MET A 74 15.24 18.68 16.73
N LYS A 75 15.17 19.32 17.89
CA LYS A 75 14.77 18.68 19.15
C LYS A 75 13.29 18.24 19.12
N GLY A 76 12.43 19.03 18.47
CA GLY A 76 11.03 18.70 18.28
C GLY A 76 10.86 17.48 17.38
N ILE A 77 11.60 17.41 16.27
CA ILE A 77 11.62 16.28 15.34
C ILE A 77 12.11 15.02 16.05
N GLU A 78 13.22 15.09 16.77
CA GLU A 78 13.77 13.97 17.54
C GLU A 78 12.76 13.43 18.56
N LYS A 79 12.13 14.30 19.34
CA LYS A 79 11.11 13.93 20.31
C LYS A 79 9.87 13.30 19.62
N ALA A 80 9.41 13.87 18.51
CA ALA A 80 8.27 13.34 17.78
C ALA A 80 8.55 11.95 17.22
N ILE A 81 9.78 11.68 16.74
CA ILE A 81 10.19 10.37 16.26
C ILE A 81 10.26 9.36 17.41
N LEU A 82 10.82 9.74 18.57
CA LEU A 82 10.90 8.88 19.75
C LEU A 82 9.52 8.51 20.31
N THR A 83 8.55 9.43 20.24
CA THR A 83 7.17 9.17 20.71
C THR A 83 6.30 8.48 19.67
N SER A 84 6.79 8.37 18.44
CA SER A 84 6.06 7.68 17.35
C SER A 84 6.22 6.15 17.44
N ASP A 85 5.25 5.43 16.85
CA ASP A 85 5.28 3.96 16.73
C ASP A 85 6.36 3.42 15.78
N LEU A 86 7.33 4.26 15.39
CA LEU A 86 8.40 3.85 14.47
C LEU A 86 9.35 2.84 15.09
N GLY A 87 9.55 2.88 16.43
CA GLY A 87 10.42 1.96 17.15
C GLY A 87 11.92 2.11 16.76
N ILE A 88 12.30 3.27 16.23
CA ILE A 88 13.67 3.56 15.77
C ILE A 88 14.22 4.71 16.61
N HIS A 89 15.45 4.53 17.09
CA HIS A 89 16.14 5.58 17.83
C HIS A 89 16.80 6.57 16.88
N PRO A 90 16.40 7.84 16.88
CA PRO A 90 17.05 8.87 16.09
C PRO A 90 18.45 9.17 16.65
N GLN A 91 19.44 9.30 15.77
CA GLN A 91 20.78 9.79 16.10
C GLN A 91 20.88 11.24 15.63
N ASN A 92 21.07 12.15 16.57
CA ASN A 92 21.15 13.58 16.31
C ASN A 92 22.61 14.05 16.33
N ASP A 93 23.14 14.45 15.18
CA ASP A 93 24.51 14.96 15.04
C ASP A 93 24.57 16.50 15.17
N GLY A 94 23.48 17.18 15.52
CA GLY A 94 23.36 18.63 15.60
C GLY A 94 23.18 19.35 14.25
N ALA A 95 23.46 18.68 13.14
CA ALA A 95 23.21 19.16 11.78
C ALA A 95 22.09 18.39 11.07
N CYS A 96 21.95 17.12 11.40
CA CYS A 96 20.91 16.23 10.84
C CYS A 96 20.53 15.14 11.86
N ILE A 97 19.38 14.53 11.63
CA ILE A 97 18.92 13.36 12.39
C ILE A 97 19.00 12.15 11.46
N ARG A 98 19.72 11.13 11.91
CA ARG A 98 19.85 9.85 11.18
C ARG A 98 18.93 8.81 11.81
N LEU A 99 18.14 8.14 10.97
CA LEU A 99 17.30 7.02 11.34
C LEU A 99 17.85 5.76 10.69
N THR A 100 18.42 4.87 11.50
CA THR A 100 18.94 3.59 11.01
C THR A 100 17.95 2.47 11.31
N PHE A 101 17.44 1.83 10.29
CA PHE A 101 16.53 0.70 10.40
C PHE A 101 17.33 -0.57 10.69
N PRO A 102 16.98 -1.33 11.76
CA PRO A 102 17.69 -2.56 12.07
C PRO A 102 17.50 -3.61 10.94
N PRO A 103 18.53 -4.43 10.67
CA PRO A 103 18.41 -5.51 9.69
C PRO A 103 17.35 -6.51 10.15
N MET A 104 16.54 -6.99 9.22
CA MET A 104 15.58 -8.06 9.50
C MET A 104 16.29 -9.40 9.49
N THR A 105 15.90 -10.29 10.42
CA THR A 105 16.33 -11.69 10.41
C THR A 105 15.70 -12.42 9.20
N GLU A 106 16.35 -13.49 8.72
CA GLU A 106 15.78 -14.32 7.65
C GLU A 106 14.40 -14.90 8.01
N GLU A 107 14.23 -15.29 9.27
CA GLU A 107 12.94 -15.79 9.76
C GLU A 107 11.84 -14.75 9.60
N ARG A 108 12.13 -13.51 9.99
CA ARG A 108 11.16 -12.39 9.87
C ARG A 108 10.84 -12.07 8.43
N ARG A 109 11.81 -12.12 7.51
CA ARG A 109 11.57 -11.96 6.07
C ARG A 109 10.65 -13.07 5.53
N LYS A 110 10.88 -14.32 5.92
CA LYS A 110 10.02 -15.46 5.53
C LYS A 110 8.60 -15.32 6.06
N GLU A 111 8.43 -14.87 7.30
CA GLU A 111 7.10 -14.59 7.87
C GLU A 111 6.36 -13.49 7.10
N LEU A 112 7.04 -12.36 6.84
CA LEU A 112 6.45 -11.26 6.09
C LEU A 112 6.10 -11.67 4.65
N SER A 113 6.95 -12.45 3.99
CA SER A 113 6.67 -12.99 2.66
C SER A 113 5.40 -13.85 2.66
N LYS A 114 5.23 -14.71 3.67
CA LYS A 114 4.00 -15.50 3.85
C LYS A 114 2.77 -14.61 4.11
N GLN A 115 2.94 -13.58 4.93
CA GLN A 115 1.87 -12.61 5.21
C GLN A 115 1.45 -11.86 3.94
N VAL A 116 2.41 -11.37 3.15
CA VAL A 116 2.15 -10.70 1.86
C VAL A 116 1.42 -11.62 0.90
N SER A 117 1.86 -12.89 0.80
CA SER A 117 1.20 -13.89 -0.06
C SER A 117 -0.25 -14.15 0.38
N LYS A 118 -0.50 -14.28 1.68
CA LYS A 118 -1.85 -14.45 2.21
C LYS A 118 -2.74 -13.26 1.90
N MET A 119 -2.25 -12.04 2.13
CA MET A 119 -2.99 -10.82 1.80
C MET A 119 -3.28 -10.71 0.30
N GLY A 120 -2.36 -11.17 -0.56
CA GLY A 120 -2.55 -11.26 -2.01
C GLY A 120 -3.68 -12.22 -2.38
N GLU A 121 -3.75 -13.40 -1.74
CA GLU A 121 -4.86 -14.34 -1.95
C GLU A 121 -6.21 -13.77 -1.48
N ASP A 122 -6.24 -13.12 -0.32
CA ASP A 122 -7.44 -12.46 0.19
C ASP A 122 -7.94 -11.38 -0.78
N ALA A 123 -7.03 -10.59 -1.35
CA ALA A 123 -7.37 -9.60 -2.37
C ALA A 123 -7.91 -10.24 -3.65
N LYS A 124 -7.35 -11.36 -4.11
CA LYS A 124 -7.88 -12.12 -5.26
C LYS A 124 -9.28 -12.69 -4.97
N VAL A 125 -9.52 -13.14 -3.75
CA VAL A 125 -10.87 -13.59 -3.34
C VAL A 125 -11.87 -12.44 -3.44
N ALA A 126 -11.50 -11.23 -3.02
CA ALA A 126 -12.35 -10.04 -3.18
C ALA A 126 -12.67 -9.76 -4.65
N ILE A 127 -11.68 -9.81 -5.56
CA ILE A 127 -11.91 -9.66 -7.00
C ILE A 127 -12.83 -10.75 -7.56
N ARG A 128 -12.63 -12.01 -7.14
CA ARG A 128 -13.52 -13.13 -7.56
C ARG A 128 -14.95 -12.96 -7.06
N ASN A 129 -15.15 -12.40 -5.87
CA ASN A 129 -16.48 -12.10 -5.34
C ASN A 129 -17.16 -11.00 -6.16
N ILE A 130 -16.45 -9.91 -6.50
CA ILE A 130 -16.97 -8.86 -7.38
C ILE A 130 -17.37 -9.44 -8.75
N ARG A 131 -16.60 -10.37 -9.31
CA ARG A 131 -16.97 -11.10 -10.53
C ARG A 131 -18.27 -11.89 -10.36
N ARG A 132 -18.41 -12.62 -9.23
CA ARG A 132 -19.64 -13.37 -8.95
C ARG A 132 -20.86 -12.46 -8.90
N ASP A 133 -20.76 -11.34 -8.18
CA ASP A 133 -21.83 -10.35 -8.09
C ASP A 133 -22.21 -9.80 -9.47
N ALA A 134 -21.22 -9.54 -10.33
CA ALA A 134 -21.45 -9.10 -11.70
C ALA A 134 -22.18 -10.16 -12.52
N ASN A 135 -21.76 -11.43 -12.45
CA ASN A 135 -22.39 -12.54 -13.15
C ASN A 135 -23.81 -12.83 -12.63
N ASP A 136 -24.05 -12.64 -11.35
CA ASP A 136 -25.39 -12.81 -10.77
C ASP A 136 -26.33 -11.69 -11.23
N LYS A 137 -25.80 -10.46 -11.37
CA LYS A 137 -26.54 -9.33 -11.95
C LYS A 137 -26.90 -9.57 -13.43
N THR A 138 -25.96 -10.09 -14.25
CA THR A 138 -26.24 -10.45 -15.66
C THR A 138 -27.31 -11.54 -15.76
N LYS A 139 -27.27 -12.56 -14.90
CA LYS A 139 -28.30 -13.61 -14.85
C LYS A 139 -29.68 -13.07 -14.47
N ALA A 140 -29.72 -12.17 -13.48
CA ALA A 140 -30.98 -11.52 -13.08
C ALA A 140 -31.56 -10.67 -14.21
N MET A 141 -30.74 -9.88 -14.93
CA MET A 141 -31.19 -9.10 -16.09
C MET A 141 -31.68 -10.00 -17.24
N LYS A 142 -31.05 -11.16 -17.47
CA LYS A 142 -31.54 -12.17 -18.44
C LYS A 142 -32.91 -12.67 -18.01
N LYS A 143 -33.10 -13.04 -16.74
CA LYS A 143 -34.39 -13.55 -16.21
C LYS A 143 -35.50 -12.51 -16.34
N ASN A 144 -35.18 -11.23 -16.19
CA ASN A 144 -36.13 -10.12 -16.35
C ASN A 144 -36.36 -9.74 -17.82
N SER A 145 -35.77 -10.47 -18.78
CA SER A 145 -35.84 -10.16 -20.21
C SER A 145 -35.25 -8.79 -20.61
N GLU A 146 -34.36 -8.25 -19.78
CA GLU A 146 -33.64 -6.97 -20.03
C GLU A 146 -32.41 -7.17 -20.90
N MET A 147 -31.91 -8.42 -20.99
CA MET A 147 -30.72 -8.79 -21.78
C MET A 147 -30.98 -10.04 -22.62
N THR A 148 -30.46 -10.03 -23.84
CA THR A 148 -30.44 -11.22 -24.71
C THR A 148 -29.30 -12.16 -24.30
N GLU A 149 -29.36 -13.41 -24.77
CA GLU A 149 -28.34 -14.42 -24.46
C GLU A 149 -26.94 -14.02 -24.97
N ASP A 150 -26.88 -13.41 -26.14
CA ASP A 150 -25.62 -12.94 -26.73
C ASP A 150 -25.06 -11.74 -25.97
N GLU A 151 -25.90 -10.84 -25.46
CA GLU A 151 -25.47 -9.72 -24.60
C GLU A 151 -24.94 -10.23 -23.24
N VAL A 152 -25.51 -11.28 -22.69
CA VAL A 152 -25.01 -11.93 -21.47
C VAL A 152 -23.61 -12.52 -21.72
N LYS A 153 -23.44 -13.31 -22.79
CA LYS A 153 -22.13 -13.88 -23.16
C LYS A 153 -21.06 -12.80 -23.36
N ALA A 154 -21.43 -11.71 -24.02
CA ALA A 154 -20.51 -10.59 -24.23
C ALA A 154 -20.13 -9.89 -22.92
N SER A 155 -21.08 -9.70 -22.00
CA SER A 155 -20.86 -9.12 -20.67
C SER A 155 -20.01 -10.03 -19.79
N ASP A 156 -20.29 -11.33 -19.77
CA ASP A 156 -19.51 -12.32 -19.00
C ASP A 156 -18.06 -12.37 -19.47
N LYS A 157 -17.83 -12.27 -20.78
CA LYS A 157 -16.47 -12.18 -21.34
C LYS A 157 -15.77 -10.91 -20.88
N GLN A 158 -16.42 -9.74 -20.93
CA GLN A 158 -15.83 -8.49 -20.46
C GLN A 158 -15.50 -8.54 -18.96
N ILE A 159 -16.39 -9.10 -18.13
CA ILE A 159 -16.16 -9.28 -16.69
C ILE A 159 -14.99 -10.22 -16.45
N GLN A 160 -14.88 -11.30 -17.24
CA GLN A 160 -13.73 -12.21 -17.13
C GLN A 160 -12.42 -11.53 -17.50
N ASP A 161 -12.37 -10.79 -18.61
CA ASP A 161 -11.19 -10.05 -19.06
C ASP A 161 -10.75 -9.02 -18.01
N LEU A 162 -11.69 -8.29 -17.40
CA LEU A 162 -11.41 -7.38 -16.28
C LEU A 162 -10.85 -8.14 -15.07
N THR A 163 -11.47 -9.25 -14.70
CA THR A 163 -11.01 -10.08 -13.57
C THR A 163 -9.58 -10.54 -13.77
N ASP A 164 -9.26 -11.06 -14.95
CA ASP A 164 -7.92 -11.55 -15.28
C ASP A 164 -6.89 -10.43 -15.26
N LYS A 165 -7.24 -9.24 -15.76
CA LYS A 165 -6.40 -8.03 -15.69
C LYS A 165 -6.04 -7.69 -14.25
N TYR A 166 -7.02 -7.59 -13.35
CA TYR A 166 -6.79 -7.20 -11.96
C TYR A 166 -6.10 -8.30 -11.14
N ILE A 167 -6.36 -9.58 -11.42
CA ILE A 167 -5.63 -10.69 -10.79
C ILE A 167 -4.15 -10.63 -11.19
N LYS A 168 -3.83 -10.42 -12.46
CA LYS A 168 -2.43 -10.26 -12.93
C LYS A 168 -1.75 -9.06 -12.26
N GLU A 169 -2.47 -7.95 -12.08
CA GLU A 169 -1.94 -6.78 -11.37
C GLU A 169 -1.64 -7.10 -9.90
N LEU A 170 -2.55 -7.80 -9.21
CA LEU A 170 -2.33 -8.24 -7.82
C LEU A 170 -1.13 -9.18 -7.72
N ASP A 171 -0.98 -10.15 -8.65
CA ASP A 171 0.17 -11.06 -8.67
C ASP A 171 1.48 -10.31 -8.88
N ALA A 172 1.52 -9.35 -9.81
CA ALA A 172 2.69 -8.54 -10.05
C ALA A 172 3.10 -7.70 -8.84
N VAL A 173 2.12 -7.07 -8.17
CA VAL A 173 2.37 -6.28 -6.95
C VAL A 173 2.84 -7.16 -5.80
N THR A 174 2.23 -8.35 -5.63
CA THR A 174 2.62 -9.33 -4.60
C THR A 174 4.05 -9.84 -4.83
N ALA A 175 4.38 -10.19 -6.07
CA ALA A 175 5.72 -10.66 -6.45
C ALA A 175 6.78 -9.57 -6.23
N ALA A 176 6.48 -8.33 -6.64
CA ALA A 176 7.39 -7.20 -6.46
C ALA A 176 7.65 -6.94 -4.96
N LYS A 177 6.61 -6.98 -4.11
CA LYS A 177 6.77 -6.79 -2.66
C LYS A 177 7.51 -7.93 -1.99
N THR A 178 7.25 -9.17 -2.39
CA THR A 178 7.98 -10.34 -1.89
C THR A 178 9.46 -10.25 -2.25
N LYS A 179 9.78 -9.87 -3.48
CA LYS A 179 11.16 -9.65 -3.93
C LYS A 179 11.84 -8.55 -3.12
N GLU A 180 11.16 -7.40 -2.92
CA GLU A 180 11.65 -6.31 -2.08
C GLU A 180 12.02 -6.78 -0.66
N ILE A 181 11.18 -7.63 -0.03
CA ILE A 181 11.42 -8.17 1.32
C ILE A 181 12.61 -9.12 1.36
N MET A 182 12.85 -9.89 0.30
CA MET A 182 13.90 -10.91 0.24
C MET A 182 15.27 -10.37 -0.17
N GLU A 183 15.31 -9.24 -0.89
CA GLU A 183 16.56 -8.62 -1.39
C GLU A 183 17.24 -7.68 -0.39
N ILE A 184 16.77 -7.56 0.84
CA ILE A 184 17.33 -6.66 1.87
C ILE A 184 18.42 -7.34 2.68
#